data_f017513133b94eb1bf1ab3f790fd5f27
#
_entry.id   f017513133b94eb1bf1ab3f790fd5f27
#
_cell.length_a   1.000
_cell.length_b   1.000
_cell.length_c   1.000
_cell.angle_alpha   90.00
_cell.angle_beta   90.00
_cell.angle_gamma   90.00
#
_symmetry.space_group_name_H-M   'P 1'
#
loop_
_entity.id
_entity.type
_entity.pdbx_description
1 polymer ?
#
loop_
_entity_poly.entity_id
_entity_poly.type
_entity_poly.pdbx_seq_one_letter_code
_entity_poly.pdbx_strand_id
1 'polypeptide(L)'
;YAIPRKKINEAMQYQRDTGSTLKITKLFMQAMGLFTSLSNSGEGGELILFLFAEKFLKLPQIICKMNLKTNPEMHYHGADGVHIGVDNHSQKLCLYWGESKLYSDLSQAIYKCMKSISPLITSSLGTGSAEERDIQLLSDFMNVDDPKLENALKKFLDPDEPEFNKLEYRGICLVGFDIDDYPTEPNKLNINDLVSSFNNKIDVWRDSIKKRIVEENIYGISLHVFLVPFPSVDSFRKALLSSLAGE
;
A
#
# COMPACT_ATOMS: atom_id res chain seq x y z
N TYR A 1 -6.56 3.78 -5.87
CA TYR A 1 -6.21 2.38 -5.61
C TYR A 1 -6.80 1.42 -6.66
N ALA A 2 -8.13 1.44 -6.88
CA ALA A 2 -8.81 0.48 -7.76
C ALA A 2 -8.86 0.92 -9.23
N ILE A 3 -8.83 2.21 -9.51
CA ILE A 3 -8.97 2.77 -10.84
C ILE A 3 -7.73 3.62 -11.19
N PRO A 4 -7.16 3.46 -12.41
CA PRO A 4 -6.03 4.26 -12.85
C PRO A 4 -6.32 5.77 -12.81
N ARG A 5 -5.36 6.57 -12.32
CA ARG A 5 -5.48 8.05 -12.22
C ARG A 5 -5.85 8.69 -13.55
N LYS A 6 -5.26 8.24 -14.65
CA LYS A 6 -5.57 8.72 -16.00
C LYS A 6 -7.06 8.62 -16.31
N LYS A 7 -7.69 7.47 -16.04
CA LYS A 7 -9.14 7.29 -16.24
C LYS A 7 -9.98 8.22 -15.35
N ILE A 8 -9.53 8.43 -14.09
CA ILE A 8 -10.21 9.35 -13.15
C ILE A 8 -10.13 10.78 -13.69
N ASN A 9 -8.96 11.22 -14.13
CA ASN A 9 -8.77 12.59 -14.65
C ASN A 9 -9.52 12.81 -15.95
N GLU A 10 -9.56 11.84 -16.86
CA GLU A 10 -10.41 11.88 -18.07
C GLU A 10 -11.90 12.00 -17.73
N ALA A 11 -12.37 11.30 -16.70
CA ALA A 11 -13.76 11.39 -16.25
C ALA A 11 -14.08 12.74 -15.59
N MET A 12 -13.15 13.28 -14.79
CA MET A 12 -13.27 14.60 -14.18
C MET A 12 -13.24 15.72 -15.25
N GLN A 13 -12.39 15.59 -16.27
CA GLN A 13 -12.37 16.52 -17.39
C GLN A 13 -13.67 16.48 -18.16
N TYR A 14 -14.18 15.30 -18.47
CA TYR A 14 -15.50 15.14 -19.12
C TYR A 14 -16.63 15.80 -18.32
N GLN A 15 -16.61 15.68 -16.98
CA GLN A 15 -17.57 16.37 -16.13
C GLN A 15 -17.43 17.89 -16.23
N ARG A 16 -16.22 18.43 -16.22
CA ARG A 16 -15.99 19.88 -16.38
C ARG A 16 -16.53 20.38 -17.72
N ASP A 17 -16.29 19.63 -18.80
CA ASP A 17 -16.64 20.04 -20.17
C ASP A 17 -18.14 19.93 -20.48
N THR A 18 -18.82 18.94 -19.89
CA THR A 18 -20.22 18.59 -20.24
C THR A 18 -21.22 18.79 -19.11
N GLY A 19 -20.75 18.98 -17.87
CA GLY A 19 -21.60 18.95 -16.67
C GLY A 19 -22.09 17.55 -16.28
N SER A 20 -21.78 16.50 -17.05
CA SER A 20 -22.27 15.14 -16.83
C SER A 20 -21.35 14.35 -15.89
N THR A 21 -21.96 13.71 -14.88
CA THR A 21 -21.25 12.81 -13.94
C THR A 21 -21.17 11.35 -14.43
N LEU A 22 -21.70 11.04 -15.62
CA LEU A 22 -21.85 9.67 -16.11
C LEU A 22 -20.54 8.86 -16.09
N LYS A 23 -19.42 9.45 -16.53
CA LYS A 23 -18.14 8.75 -16.53
C LYS A 23 -17.63 8.48 -15.11
N ILE A 24 -17.78 9.43 -14.19
CA ILE A 24 -17.40 9.26 -12.77
C ILE A 24 -18.23 8.15 -12.14
N THR A 25 -19.56 8.16 -12.36
CA THR A 25 -20.47 7.12 -11.85
C THR A 25 -20.08 5.73 -12.38
N LYS A 26 -19.74 5.62 -13.68
CA LYS A 26 -19.27 4.34 -14.26
C LYS A 26 -17.97 3.86 -13.61
N LEU A 27 -17.01 4.74 -13.38
CA LEU A 27 -15.76 4.38 -12.72
C LEU A 27 -15.98 3.96 -11.25
N PHE A 28 -16.90 4.65 -10.56
CA PHE A 28 -17.29 4.28 -9.20
C PHE A 28 -17.90 2.88 -9.15
N MET A 29 -18.86 2.57 -10.02
CA MET A 29 -19.46 1.24 -10.12
C MET A 29 -18.43 0.16 -10.49
N GLN A 30 -17.50 0.47 -11.39
CA GLN A 30 -16.39 -0.42 -11.72
C GLN A 30 -15.49 -0.69 -10.50
N ALA A 31 -15.13 0.35 -9.74
CA ALA A 31 -14.33 0.20 -8.52
C ALA A 31 -15.05 -0.68 -7.48
N MET A 32 -16.33 -0.43 -7.26
CA MET A 32 -17.16 -1.24 -6.35
C MET A 32 -17.18 -2.71 -6.77
N GLY A 33 -17.38 -3.00 -8.06
CA GLY A 33 -17.37 -4.37 -8.59
C GLY A 33 -16.05 -5.11 -8.40
N LEU A 34 -14.92 -4.40 -8.37
CA LEU A 34 -13.61 -4.99 -8.09
C LEU A 34 -13.47 -5.45 -6.63
N PHE A 35 -14.15 -4.81 -5.68
CA PHE A 35 -14.09 -5.18 -4.26
C PHE A 35 -15.08 -6.26 -3.85
N THR A 36 -16.21 -6.41 -4.53
CA THR A 36 -17.29 -7.35 -4.14
C THR A 36 -16.94 -8.83 -4.29
N SER A 37 -15.90 -9.19 -5.04
CA SER A 37 -15.45 -10.58 -5.22
C SER A 37 -14.51 -11.10 -4.10
N LEU A 38 -14.26 -10.34 -3.03
CA LEU A 38 -13.07 -10.42 -2.21
C LEU A 38 -13.31 -10.82 -0.74
N SER A 39 -14.30 -11.67 -0.46
CA SER A 39 -14.71 -12.03 0.90
C SER A 39 -13.60 -12.56 1.85
N ASN A 40 -12.44 -12.96 1.33
CA ASN A 40 -11.32 -13.49 2.13
C ASN A 40 -9.96 -12.87 1.82
N SER A 41 -9.92 -11.72 1.16
CA SER A 41 -8.69 -11.13 0.65
C SER A 41 -8.11 -10.05 1.56
N GLY A 42 -6.83 -9.74 1.34
CA GLY A 42 -6.09 -8.69 2.05
C GLY A 42 -6.44 -7.26 1.65
N GLU A 43 -7.40 -7.06 0.72
CA GLU A 43 -7.64 -5.75 0.09
C GLU A 43 -8.04 -4.63 1.05
N GLY A 44 -8.69 -4.96 2.16
CA GLY A 44 -8.95 -3.95 3.21
C GLY A 44 -7.66 -3.36 3.77
N GLY A 45 -6.65 -4.19 4.01
CA GLY A 45 -5.32 -3.75 4.43
C GLY A 45 -4.59 -2.99 3.33
N GLU A 46 -4.66 -3.47 2.11
CA GLU A 46 -4.06 -2.81 0.94
C GLU A 46 -4.66 -1.40 0.72
N LEU A 47 -5.98 -1.26 0.88
CA LEU A 47 -6.66 0.04 0.77
C LEU A 47 -6.22 1.02 1.88
N ILE A 48 -6.13 0.55 3.13
CA ILE A 48 -5.65 1.40 4.23
C ILE A 48 -4.19 1.79 4.00
N LEU A 49 -3.34 0.86 3.57
CA LEU A 49 -1.94 1.14 3.24
C LEU A 49 -1.83 2.24 2.18
N PHE A 50 -2.59 2.11 1.08
CA PHE A 50 -2.66 3.12 0.03
C PHE A 50 -3.06 4.50 0.58
N LEU A 51 -4.14 4.56 1.37
CA LEU A 51 -4.63 5.81 1.96
C LEU A 51 -3.59 6.45 2.90
N PHE A 52 -2.89 5.64 3.68
CA PHE A 52 -1.88 6.12 4.64
C PHE A 52 -0.61 6.59 3.92
N ALA A 53 -0.16 5.87 2.89
CA ALA A 53 0.98 6.28 2.08
C ALA A 53 0.71 7.64 1.40
N GLU A 54 -0.47 7.82 0.80
CA GLU A 54 -0.81 9.09 0.16
C GLU A 54 -1.07 10.22 1.17
N LYS A 55 -1.81 9.95 2.25
CA LYS A 55 -2.22 11.01 3.19
C LYS A 55 -1.10 11.44 4.13
N PHE A 56 -0.40 10.50 4.72
CA PHE A 56 0.59 10.80 5.77
C PHE A 56 2.01 10.93 5.22
N LEU A 57 2.40 10.08 4.26
CA LEU A 57 3.74 10.12 3.68
C LEU A 57 3.81 10.99 2.40
N LYS A 58 2.66 11.38 1.84
CA LYS A 58 2.57 12.12 0.56
C LYS A 58 3.22 11.39 -0.61
N LEU A 59 3.17 10.07 -0.59
CA LEU A 59 3.74 9.20 -1.60
C LEU A 59 2.65 8.74 -2.56
N PRO A 60 2.60 9.25 -3.80
CA PRO A 60 1.65 8.81 -4.79
C PRO A 60 1.92 7.35 -5.19
N GLN A 61 0.84 6.60 -5.38
CA GLN A 61 0.92 5.25 -5.94
C GLN A 61 1.18 5.33 -7.44
N ILE A 62 2.13 4.54 -7.94
CA ILE A 62 2.48 4.50 -9.36
C ILE A 62 1.94 3.27 -10.10
N ILE A 63 1.44 2.28 -9.39
CA ILE A 63 0.72 1.13 -9.97
C ILE A 63 -0.66 1.00 -9.34
N CYS A 64 -1.67 0.78 -10.17
CA CYS A 64 -3.01 0.39 -9.74
C CYS A 64 -3.12 -1.14 -9.68
N LYS A 65 -2.80 -1.73 -8.52
CA LYS A 65 -2.75 -3.20 -8.33
C LYS A 65 -4.06 -3.90 -8.66
N MET A 66 -5.20 -3.31 -8.29
CA MET A 66 -6.52 -3.91 -8.59
C MET A 66 -6.76 -4.07 -10.10
N ASN A 67 -6.22 -3.16 -10.90
CA ASN A 67 -6.31 -3.25 -12.35
C ASN A 67 -5.47 -4.42 -12.90
N LEU A 68 -4.36 -4.76 -12.25
CA LEU A 68 -3.51 -5.91 -12.62
C LEU A 68 -4.15 -7.24 -12.20
N LYS A 69 -4.81 -7.30 -11.05
CA LYS A 69 -5.50 -8.50 -10.55
C LYS A 69 -6.65 -8.96 -11.46
N THR A 70 -7.22 -8.07 -12.28
CA THR A 70 -8.30 -8.40 -13.22
C THR A 70 -7.80 -8.95 -14.56
N ASN A 71 -6.49 -8.95 -14.81
CA ASN A 71 -5.90 -9.57 -15.99
C ASN A 71 -5.45 -11.00 -15.65
N PRO A 72 -6.14 -12.05 -16.15
CA PRO A 72 -5.80 -13.46 -15.84
C PRO A 72 -4.43 -13.89 -16.36
N GLU A 73 -3.84 -13.16 -17.30
CA GLU A 73 -2.50 -13.44 -17.84
C GLU A 73 -1.37 -12.86 -16.97
N MET A 74 -1.71 -12.02 -15.98
CA MET A 74 -0.74 -11.35 -15.13
C MET A 74 -0.81 -11.89 -13.70
N HIS A 75 0.07 -12.81 -13.37
CA HIS A 75 0.31 -13.25 -12.00
C HIS A 75 1.27 -12.28 -11.30
N TYR A 76 0.73 -11.15 -10.81
CA TYR A 76 1.47 -10.25 -9.94
C TYR A 76 1.49 -10.80 -8.52
N HIS A 77 2.61 -11.38 -8.13
CA HIS A 77 2.86 -11.90 -6.77
C HIS A 77 3.67 -10.93 -5.89
N GLY A 78 3.82 -9.68 -6.34
CA GLY A 78 4.63 -8.66 -5.70
C GLY A 78 3.94 -7.93 -4.54
N ALA A 79 4.44 -6.74 -4.25
CA ALA A 79 3.99 -5.87 -3.17
C ALA A 79 2.50 -5.51 -3.23
N ASP A 80 1.91 -5.16 -2.09
CA ASP A 80 0.52 -4.68 -1.98
C ASP A 80 0.33 -3.28 -2.58
N GLY A 81 1.40 -2.53 -2.74
CA GLY A 81 1.41 -1.25 -3.43
C GLY A 81 2.83 -0.82 -3.77
N VAL A 82 2.97 0.01 -4.80
CA VAL A 82 4.25 0.63 -5.15
C VAL A 82 4.04 2.13 -5.24
N HIS A 83 4.81 2.85 -4.45
CA HIS A 83 4.76 4.29 -4.32
C HIS A 83 6.10 4.90 -4.66
N ILE A 84 6.10 6.20 -4.99
CA ILE A 84 7.31 6.93 -5.36
C ILE A 84 7.41 8.23 -4.60
N GLY A 85 8.64 8.64 -4.30
CA GLY A 85 8.92 9.91 -3.68
C GLY A 85 10.34 10.36 -3.95
N VAL A 86 10.65 11.59 -3.56
CA VAL A 86 12.00 12.13 -3.59
C VAL A 86 12.46 12.33 -2.15
N ASP A 87 13.61 11.82 -1.82
CA ASP A 87 14.22 12.09 -0.52
C ASP A 87 14.72 13.54 -0.46
N ASN A 88 14.21 14.30 0.50
CA ASN A 88 14.49 15.73 0.60
C ASN A 88 15.95 16.05 0.97
N HIS A 89 16.69 15.10 1.54
CA HIS A 89 18.09 15.29 1.92
C HIS A 89 19.04 14.86 0.81
N SER A 90 18.85 13.67 0.26
CA SER A 90 19.73 13.13 -0.80
C SER A 90 19.31 13.55 -2.20
N GLN A 91 18.10 14.09 -2.37
CA GLN A 91 17.46 14.41 -3.66
C GLN A 91 17.36 13.19 -4.60
N LYS A 92 17.46 11.99 -4.05
CA LYS A 92 17.33 10.75 -4.81
C LYS A 92 15.87 10.36 -4.97
N LEU A 93 15.58 9.71 -6.07
CA LEU A 93 14.29 9.06 -6.30
C LEU A 93 14.19 7.80 -5.43
N CYS A 94 13.10 7.67 -4.70
CA CYS A 94 12.86 6.54 -3.79
C CYS A 94 11.64 5.75 -4.26
N LEU A 95 11.82 4.46 -4.46
CA LEU A 95 10.76 3.51 -4.73
C LEU A 95 10.37 2.81 -3.41
N TYR A 96 9.10 2.92 -3.05
CA TYR A 96 8.57 2.37 -1.82
C TYR A 96 7.72 1.15 -2.12
N TRP A 97 8.18 -0.02 -1.68
CA TRP A 97 7.41 -1.25 -1.70
C TRP A 97 6.48 -1.32 -0.50
N GLY A 98 5.20 -1.54 -0.74
CA GLY A 98 4.18 -1.57 0.29
C GLY A 98 3.72 -2.99 0.61
N GLU A 99 3.55 -3.32 1.88
CA GLU A 99 3.01 -4.59 2.34
C GLU A 99 2.04 -4.39 3.50
N SER A 100 0.88 -5.02 3.45
CA SER A 100 -0.14 -4.94 4.49
C SER A 100 -0.48 -6.33 5.04
N LYS A 101 -0.56 -6.45 6.35
CA LYS A 101 -1.00 -7.67 7.01
C LYS A 101 -1.96 -7.33 8.16
N LEU A 102 -3.16 -7.89 8.07
CA LEU A 102 -4.18 -7.79 9.11
C LEU A 102 -4.38 -9.18 9.74
N TYR A 103 -4.04 -9.33 11.01
CA TYR A 103 -4.22 -10.55 11.79
C TYR A 103 -4.77 -10.19 13.18
N SER A 104 -5.41 -11.12 13.86
CA SER A 104 -5.81 -10.89 15.25
C SER A 104 -4.60 -10.79 16.18
N ASP A 105 -3.56 -11.57 15.96
CA ASP A 105 -2.32 -11.55 16.74
C ASP A 105 -1.27 -10.60 16.15
N LEU A 106 -0.75 -9.68 16.98
CA LEU A 106 0.26 -8.69 16.59
C LEU A 106 1.58 -9.34 16.13
N SER A 107 2.04 -10.36 16.85
CA SER A 107 3.34 -11.00 16.54
C SER A 107 3.27 -11.70 15.19
N GLN A 108 2.14 -12.35 14.90
CA GLN A 108 1.88 -12.98 13.60
C GLN A 108 1.79 -11.94 12.48
N ALA A 109 1.07 -10.83 12.72
CA ALA A 109 0.95 -9.75 11.74
C ALA A 109 2.32 -9.14 11.39
N ILE A 110 3.15 -8.83 12.39
CA ILE A 110 4.52 -8.32 12.21
C ILE A 110 5.35 -9.37 11.45
N TYR A 111 5.34 -10.64 11.88
CA TYR A 111 6.10 -11.71 11.22
C TYR A 111 5.77 -11.82 9.75
N LYS A 112 4.48 -11.94 9.43
CA LYS A 112 4.02 -12.10 8.04
C LYS A 112 4.35 -10.87 7.19
N CYS A 113 4.21 -9.66 7.74
CA CYS A 113 4.50 -8.42 7.03
C CYS A 113 6.00 -8.30 6.70
N MET A 114 6.88 -8.46 7.70
CA MET A 114 8.33 -8.34 7.51
C MET A 114 8.87 -9.44 6.60
N LYS A 115 8.38 -10.67 6.73
CA LYS A 115 8.77 -11.78 5.84
C LYS A 115 8.36 -11.54 4.38
N SER A 116 7.19 -10.95 4.14
CA SER A 116 6.74 -10.65 2.78
C SER A 116 7.51 -9.50 2.14
N ILE A 117 7.81 -8.43 2.92
CA ILE A 117 8.47 -7.25 2.34
C ILE A 117 9.98 -7.42 2.21
N SER A 118 10.61 -8.23 3.08
CA SER A 118 12.08 -8.40 3.10
C SER A 118 12.66 -8.69 1.71
N PRO A 119 12.22 -9.71 0.95
CA PRO A 119 12.79 -9.99 -0.37
C PRO A 119 12.65 -8.83 -1.36
N LEU A 120 11.59 -8.03 -1.25
CA LEU A 120 11.32 -6.90 -2.16
C LEU A 120 12.28 -5.71 -1.95
N ILE A 121 12.85 -5.59 -0.74
CA ILE A 121 13.68 -4.43 -0.38
C ILE A 121 15.14 -4.80 -0.10
N THR A 122 15.46 -6.08 0.14
CA THR A 122 16.82 -6.53 0.48
C THR A 122 17.51 -7.26 -0.65
N SER A 123 16.77 -7.81 -1.62
CA SER A 123 17.37 -8.55 -2.73
C SER A 123 18.15 -7.60 -3.63
N SER A 124 19.40 -7.95 -3.91
CA SER A 124 20.13 -7.32 -5.00
C SER A 124 19.53 -7.80 -6.31
N LEU A 125 19.18 -6.86 -7.18
CA LEU A 125 18.61 -7.13 -8.50
C LEU A 125 19.53 -8.11 -9.27
N GLY A 126 19.09 -9.36 -9.35
CA GLY A 126 19.72 -10.38 -10.18
C GLY A 126 18.86 -10.65 -11.41
N THR A 127 19.48 -10.90 -12.56
CA THR A 127 18.80 -11.22 -13.82
C THR A 127 17.79 -12.36 -13.62
N GLY A 128 16.50 -12.11 -13.91
CA GLY A 128 15.41 -13.09 -13.76
C GLY A 128 14.82 -13.18 -12.36
N SER A 129 15.19 -12.27 -11.44
CA SER A 129 14.60 -12.20 -10.10
C SER A 129 13.11 -11.78 -10.14
N ALA A 130 12.38 -12.02 -9.05
CA ALA A 130 11.00 -11.55 -8.93
C ALA A 130 10.93 -10.02 -9.00
N GLU A 131 11.92 -9.35 -8.41
CA GLU A 131 12.07 -7.91 -8.35
C GLU A 131 12.32 -7.29 -9.74
N GLU A 132 13.11 -7.94 -10.59
CA GLU A 132 13.34 -7.49 -11.97
C GLU A 132 12.04 -7.55 -12.77
N ARG A 133 11.25 -8.61 -12.61
CA ARG A 133 9.92 -8.71 -13.24
C ARG A 133 8.95 -7.66 -12.71
N ASP A 134 9.00 -7.37 -11.41
CA ASP A 134 8.16 -6.34 -10.81
C ASP A 134 8.56 -4.94 -11.29
N ILE A 135 9.85 -4.66 -11.49
CA ILE A 135 10.35 -3.42 -12.10
C ILE A 135 9.92 -3.31 -13.57
N GLN A 136 9.98 -4.39 -14.33
CA GLN A 136 9.48 -4.41 -15.70
C GLN A 136 7.98 -4.11 -15.74
N LEU A 137 7.19 -4.73 -14.86
CA LEU A 137 5.76 -4.43 -14.73
C LEU A 137 5.49 -2.98 -14.31
N LEU A 138 6.34 -2.42 -13.44
CA LEU A 138 6.29 -0.99 -13.11
C LEU A 138 6.44 -0.12 -14.35
N SER A 139 7.44 -0.41 -15.18
CA SER A 139 7.69 0.34 -16.41
C SER A 139 6.52 0.24 -17.39
N ASP A 140 5.92 -0.95 -17.53
CA ASP A 140 4.86 -1.20 -18.51
C ASP A 140 3.48 -0.67 -18.09
N PHE A 141 3.20 -0.68 -16.77
CA PHE A 141 1.87 -0.35 -16.23
C PHE A 141 1.85 0.88 -15.34
N MET A 142 2.88 1.72 -15.44
CA MET A 142 2.96 2.97 -14.69
C MET A 142 1.75 3.86 -14.96
N ASN A 143 1.12 4.32 -13.89
CA ASN A 143 -0.07 5.14 -13.93
C ASN A 143 0.26 6.59 -13.55
N VAL A 144 0.97 7.28 -14.43
CA VAL A 144 1.37 8.69 -14.28
C VAL A 144 0.69 9.50 -15.37
N ASP A 145 0.06 10.62 -15.01
CA ASP A 145 -0.69 11.46 -15.98
C ASP A 145 0.21 12.40 -16.80
N ASP A 146 1.42 12.69 -16.33
CA ASP A 146 2.38 13.54 -17.03
C ASP A 146 3.32 12.65 -17.86
N PRO A 147 3.25 12.73 -19.22
CA PRO A 147 4.11 11.93 -20.09
C PRO A 147 5.62 12.23 -19.91
N LYS A 148 5.98 13.44 -19.51
CA LYS A 148 7.39 13.79 -19.25
C LYS A 148 7.87 13.12 -17.97
N LEU A 149 7.05 13.14 -16.94
CA LEU A 149 7.34 12.46 -15.68
C LEU A 149 7.36 10.93 -15.89
N GLU A 150 6.42 10.38 -16.64
CA GLU A 150 6.40 8.95 -16.99
C GLU A 150 7.69 8.53 -17.68
N ASN A 151 8.11 9.27 -18.73
CA ASN A 151 9.35 8.97 -19.45
C ASN A 151 10.61 9.16 -18.58
N ALA A 152 10.62 10.13 -17.68
CA ALA A 152 11.71 10.29 -16.71
C ALA A 152 11.79 9.10 -15.76
N LEU A 153 10.64 8.66 -15.21
CA LEU A 153 10.57 7.53 -14.30
C LEU A 153 10.97 6.21 -14.97
N LYS A 154 10.60 6.00 -16.25
CA LYS A 154 11.03 4.82 -17.02
C LYS A 154 12.53 4.67 -17.08
N LYS A 155 13.29 5.76 -17.21
CA LYS A 155 14.76 5.72 -17.17
C LYS A 155 15.32 5.26 -15.82
N PHE A 156 14.68 5.64 -14.71
CA PHE A 156 15.09 5.15 -13.39
C PHE A 156 14.73 3.67 -13.16
N LEU A 157 13.81 3.12 -13.95
CA LEU A 157 13.38 1.72 -13.87
C LEU A 157 14.02 0.85 -14.96
N ASP A 158 14.84 1.43 -15.84
CA ASP A 158 15.54 0.71 -16.88
C ASP A 158 16.96 0.34 -16.40
N PRO A 159 17.28 -0.97 -16.24
CA PRO A 159 18.60 -1.41 -15.80
C PRO A 159 19.76 -0.96 -16.70
N ASP A 160 19.48 -0.67 -17.98
CA ASP A 160 20.48 -0.24 -18.95
C ASP A 160 20.78 1.27 -18.87
N GLU A 161 19.98 2.04 -18.11
CA GLU A 161 20.16 3.48 -17.94
C GLU A 161 20.99 3.82 -16.67
N PRO A 162 21.88 4.84 -16.73
CA PRO A 162 22.67 5.26 -15.56
C PRO A 162 21.82 5.74 -14.37
N GLU A 163 20.61 6.21 -14.63
CA GLU A 163 19.63 6.67 -13.67
C GLU A 163 19.18 5.55 -12.73
N PHE A 164 19.18 4.31 -13.17
CA PHE A 164 18.83 3.13 -12.39
C PHE A 164 19.64 3.02 -11.09
N ASN A 165 20.92 3.32 -11.15
CA ASN A 165 21.81 3.29 -9.98
C ASN A 165 21.56 4.43 -8.97
N LYS A 166 20.70 5.39 -9.31
CA LYS A 166 20.30 6.49 -8.42
C LYS A 166 18.98 6.23 -7.70
N LEU A 167 18.34 5.09 -7.96
CA LEU A 167 17.11 4.67 -7.31
C LEU A 167 17.41 4.10 -5.93
N GLU A 168 16.68 4.57 -4.92
CA GLU A 168 16.70 3.99 -3.57
C GLU A 168 15.44 3.17 -3.32
N TYR A 169 15.63 1.98 -2.76
CA TYR A 169 14.52 1.11 -2.36
C TYR A 169 14.19 1.33 -0.89
N ARG A 170 12.90 1.45 -0.60
CA ARG A 170 12.37 1.67 0.74
C ARG A 170 11.12 0.81 0.94
N GLY A 171 10.69 0.64 2.21
CA GLY A 171 9.50 -0.12 2.52
C GLY A 171 8.43 0.69 3.22
N ILE A 172 7.17 0.30 3.01
CA ILE A 172 6.02 0.76 3.78
C ILE A 172 5.26 -0.47 4.25
N CYS A 173 5.12 -0.65 5.56
CA CYS A 173 4.38 -1.74 6.17
C CYS A 173 3.12 -1.21 6.85
N LEU A 174 2.02 -1.92 6.69
CA LEU A 174 0.82 -1.74 7.50
C LEU A 174 0.53 -3.04 8.25
N VAL A 175 0.59 -2.96 9.56
CA VAL A 175 0.36 -4.08 10.48
C VAL A 175 -0.89 -3.80 11.28
N GLY A 176 -1.99 -4.48 10.95
CA GLY A 176 -3.25 -4.41 11.70
C GLY A 176 -3.40 -5.62 12.63
N PHE A 177 -3.91 -5.38 13.83
CA PHE A 177 -4.06 -6.41 14.86
C PHE A 177 -5.19 -6.08 15.83
N ASP A 178 -5.71 -7.10 16.51
CA ASP A 178 -6.76 -6.94 17.53
C ASP A 178 -6.18 -6.43 18.84
N ILE A 179 -6.96 -5.61 19.54
CA ILE A 179 -6.63 -5.12 20.87
C ILE A 179 -7.90 -4.94 21.72
N ASP A 180 -7.83 -5.34 22.98
CA ASP A 180 -8.97 -5.32 23.92
C ASP A 180 -9.23 -3.94 24.58
N ASP A 181 -8.42 -2.93 24.23
CA ASP A 181 -8.55 -1.57 24.84
C ASP A 181 -9.76 -0.78 24.33
N TYR A 182 -10.37 -1.22 23.23
CA TYR A 182 -11.57 -0.57 22.72
C TYR A 182 -12.78 -0.84 23.61
N PRO A 183 -13.65 0.14 23.84
CA PRO A 183 -14.87 -0.06 24.61
C PRO A 183 -15.82 -1.02 23.89
N THR A 184 -16.54 -1.82 24.65
CA THR A 184 -17.56 -2.74 24.11
C THR A 184 -18.78 -2.01 23.55
N GLU A 185 -19.00 -0.77 23.99
CA GLU A 185 -20.09 0.09 23.52
C GLU A 185 -19.52 1.44 23.04
N PRO A 186 -20.03 1.97 21.91
CA PRO A 186 -19.64 3.30 21.45
C PRO A 186 -19.82 4.37 22.54
N ASN A 187 -18.89 5.33 22.60
CA ASN A 187 -18.91 6.48 23.51
C ASN A 187 -18.71 6.17 25.02
N LYS A 188 -18.38 4.94 25.41
CA LYS A 188 -18.06 4.62 26.81
C LYS A 188 -16.63 4.94 27.23
N LEU A 189 -15.73 5.22 26.30
CA LEU A 189 -14.35 5.60 26.57
C LEU A 189 -14.02 6.92 25.92
N ASN A 190 -13.32 7.80 26.64
CA ASN A 190 -12.77 9.01 26.05
C ASN A 190 -11.62 8.64 25.09
N ILE A 191 -11.56 9.28 23.94
CA ILE A 191 -10.49 9.03 22.95
C ILE A 191 -9.09 9.26 23.54
N ASN A 192 -8.95 10.20 24.47
CA ASN A 192 -7.66 10.45 25.12
C ASN A 192 -7.20 9.29 26.01
N ASP A 193 -8.13 8.58 26.63
CA ASP A 193 -7.83 7.40 27.46
C ASP A 193 -7.38 6.24 26.56
N LEU A 194 -8.02 6.06 25.42
CA LEU A 194 -7.62 5.08 24.40
C LEU A 194 -6.22 5.37 23.84
N VAL A 195 -5.96 6.62 23.47
CA VAL A 195 -4.63 7.07 23.01
C VAL A 195 -3.58 6.86 24.08
N SER A 196 -3.89 7.14 25.33
CA SER A 196 -2.98 6.91 26.47
C SER A 196 -2.67 5.43 26.66
N SER A 197 -3.68 4.56 26.52
CA SER A 197 -3.48 3.10 26.56
C SER A 197 -2.54 2.62 25.44
N PHE A 198 -2.73 3.12 24.23
CA PHE A 198 -1.84 2.79 23.11
C PHE A 198 -0.41 3.28 23.34
N ASN A 199 -0.25 4.51 23.82
CA ASN A 199 1.08 5.08 24.14
C ASN A 199 1.85 4.24 25.17
N ASN A 200 1.16 3.65 26.14
CA ASN A 200 1.78 2.76 27.12
C ASN A 200 2.30 1.44 26.53
N LYS A 201 1.81 1.04 25.35
CA LYS A 201 2.18 -0.20 24.67
C LYS A 201 3.13 0.01 23.49
N ILE A 202 3.33 1.24 23.04
CA ILE A 202 4.04 1.54 21.79
C ILE A 202 5.50 1.09 21.81
N ASP A 203 6.16 1.14 22.97
CA ASP A 203 7.55 0.70 23.11
C ASP A 203 7.68 -0.82 22.92
N VAL A 204 6.75 -1.59 23.49
CA VAL A 204 6.70 -3.05 23.33
C VAL A 204 6.44 -3.43 21.87
N TRP A 205 5.52 -2.73 21.23
CA TRP A 205 5.22 -2.95 19.80
C TRP A 205 6.42 -2.62 18.92
N ARG A 206 7.07 -1.49 19.20
CA ARG A 206 8.27 -1.06 18.47
C ARG A 206 9.44 -2.05 18.63
N ASP A 207 9.65 -2.56 19.83
CA ASP A 207 10.71 -3.53 20.08
C ASP A 207 10.43 -4.88 19.39
N SER A 208 9.17 -5.29 19.29
CA SER A 208 8.76 -6.46 18.50
C SER A 208 9.08 -6.28 17.01
N ILE A 209 8.85 -5.08 16.46
CA ILE A 209 9.22 -4.76 15.07
C ILE A 209 10.74 -4.77 14.89
N LYS A 210 11.50 -4.12 15.78
CA LYS A 210 12.98 -4.09 15.71
C LYS A 210 13.57 -5.49 15.73
N LYS A 211 13.08 -6.35 16.64
CA LYS A 211 13.49 -7.76 16.69
C LYS A 211 13.28 -8.44 15.35
N ARG A 212 12.11 -8.25 14.73
CA ARG A 212 11.78 -8.89 13.45
C ARG A 212 12.61 -8.33 12.30
N ILE A 213 12.89 -7.03 12.26
CA ILE A 213 13.79 -6.39 11.29
C ILE A 213 15.18 -7.07 11.31
N VAL A 214 15.70 -7.36 12.51
CA VAL A 214 16.97 -8.08 12.67
C VAL A 214 16.86 -9.52 12.16
N GLU A 215 15.81 -10.24 12.53
CA GLU A 215 15.60 -11.64 12.12
C GLU A 215 15.41 -11.83 10.61
N GLU A 216 14.82 -10.86 9.93
CA GLU A 216 14.61 -10.87 8.47
C GLU A 216 15.77 -10.18 7.70
N ASN A 217 16.86 -9.82 8.38
CA ASN A 217 18.05 -9.18 7.79
C ASN A 217 17.76 -7.87 7.02
N ILE A 218 16.79 -7.09 7.47
CA ILE A 218 16.46 -5.79 6.86
C ILE A 218 17.39 -4.73 7.43
N TYR A 219 18.62 -4.64 6.90
CA TYR A 219 19.63 -3.69 7.37
C TYR A 219 19.86 -2.56 6.37
N GLY A 220 20.03 -1.34 6.89
CA GLY A 220 20.41 -0.18 6.07
C GLY A 220 19.29 0.34 5.15
N ILE A 221 18.07 -0.17 5.30
CA ILE A 221 16.92 0.19 4.47
C ILE A 221 15.93 1.00 5.30
N SER A 222 15.43 2.10 4.73
CA SER A 222 14.38 2.91 5.35
C SER A 222 13.04 2.20 5.27
N LEU A 223 12.39 2.00 6.42
CA LEU A 223 11.11 1.33 6.52
C LEU A 223 10.12 2.18 7.32
N HIS A 224 8.99 2.54 6.72
CA HIS A 224 7.84 3.13 7.41
C HIS A 224 6.93 2.01 7.89
N VAL A 225 6.56 2.00 9.16
CA VAL A 225 5.64 0.99 9.73
C VAL A 225 4.46 1.68 10.38
N PHE A 226 3.28 1.42 9.85
CA PHE A 226 2.00 1.79 10.45
C PHE A 226 1.49 0.63 11.30
N LEU A 227 1.33 0.87 12.58
CA LEU A 227 0.65 -0.05 13.51
C LEU A 227 -0.79 0.41 13.68
N VAL A 228 -1.73 -0.43 13.31
CA VAL A 228 -3.15 -0.10 13.35
C VAL A 228 -3.87 -1.10 14.26
N PRO A 229 -4.11 -0.72 15.52
CA PRO A 229 -4.92 -1.53 16.42
C PRO A 229 -6.39 -1.48 16.02
N PHE A 230 -7.06 -2.63 16.02
CA PHE A 230 -8.49 -2.79 15.76
C PHE A 230 -9.19 -3.38 16.99
N PRO A 231 -10.48 -3.08 17.20
CA PRO A 231 -11.27 -3.86 18.15
C PRO A 231 -11.43 -5.32 17.68
N SER A 232 -11.49 -5.53 16.37
CA SER A 232 -11.47 -6.84 15.71
C SER A 232 -11.20 -6.67 14.23
N VAL A 233 -10.14 -7.29 13.73
CA VAL A 233 -9.80 -7.34 12.31
C VAL A 233 -10.89 -8.03 11.49
N ASP A 234 -11.49 -9.10 12.02
CA ASP A 234 -12.56 -9.81 11.33
C ASP A 234 -13.84 -8.98 11.23
N SER A 235 -14.18 -8.24 12.29
CA SER A 235 -15.33 -7.31 12.25
C SER A 235 -15.07 -6.16 11.27
N PHE A 236 -13.85 -5.64 11.21
CA PHE A 236 -13.46 -4.64 10.21
C PHE A 236 -13.64 -5.15 8.78
N ARG A 237 -13.17 -6.38 8.49
CA ARG A 237 -13.34 -7.00 7.15
C ARG A 237 -14.82 -7.10 6.75
N LYS A 238 -15.65 -7.60 7.67
CA LYS A 238 -17.10 -7.72 7.43
C LYS A 238 -17.75 -6.36 7.18
N ALA A 239 -17.47 -5.37 8.04
CA ALA A 239 -18.01 -4.03 7.89
C ALA A 239 -17.57 -3.35 6.57
N LEU A 240 -16.30 -3.55 6.17
CA LEU A 240 -15.82 -3.03 4.89
C LEU A 240 -16.58 -3.64 3.72
N LEU A 241 -16.77 -4.96 3.71
CA LEU A 241 -17.51 -5.65 2.64
C LEU A 241 -18.97 -5.22 2.57
N SER A 242 -19.68 -5.15 3.70
CA SER A 242 -21.06 -4.62 3.75
C SER A 242 -21.14 -3.19 3.21
N SER A 243 -20.23 -2.32 3.65
CA SER A 243 -20.18 -0.93 3.17
C SER A 243 -19.93 -0.83 1.65
N LEU A 244 -19.11 -1.72 1.09
CA LEU A 244 -18.83 -1.77 -0.35
C LEU A 244 -19.98 -2.42 -1.14
N ALA A 245 -20.74 -3.33 -0.54
CA ALA A 245 -21.93 -3.92 -1.15
C ALA A 245 -23.15 -2.98 -1.12
N GLY A 246 -23.10 -1.91 -0.33
CA GLY A 246 -24.22 -0.96 -0.18
C GLY A 246 -25.29 -1.46 0.79
N GLU A 247 -24.92 -2.36 1.71
CA GLU A 247 -25.76 -2.90 2.78
C GLU A 247 -25.63 -2.10 4.08
#